data_ae922913503d3768975ded91d87ef941
#
_entry.id   ae922913503d3768975ded91d87ef941
#
_cell.length_a   1.000
_cell.length_b   1.000
_cell.length_c   1.000
_cell.angle_alpha   90.00
_cell.angle_beta   90.00
_cell.angle_gamma   90.00
#
_symmetry.space_group_name_H-M   'P 1'
#
loop_
_entity.id
_entity.type
_entity.pdbx_description
1 polymer ?
#
loop_
_entity_poly.entity_id
_entity_poly.type
_entity_poly.pdbx_seq_one_letter_code
_entity_poly.pdbx_strand_id
1 'polypeptide(L)'
;MLFRSTLGFGEIIPQVFVNGEDINGFNLSNGSKGITPVDGIDLFGKVLGPFDLALKFLIYAGIAAFVVLLSLRLREGRLGRAWLAIREDELAASMMGVPLRKTKLAAYAVGAFSGGLGGAAFATQVNGVFAERFNFSISIILLAMVVLGGMGNVWGVIVGALVLAWINSTGLVQFGRTFNDTFGTDINFPSYNFLLFGVILILMMLFRREGLIPESRTKLLLREPERGQMMALGADAELTQAEAAIDTDSTPATDAPTNGASGAQGPRPDSNHADTDGGDQR
;
A
#
# COMPACT_ATOMS: atom_id res chain seq x y z
N MET A 1 -14.48 2.03 16.03
CA MET A 1 -14.62 0.81 16.84
C MET A 1 -13.88 -0.40 16.26
N LEU A 2 -13.87 -0.63 14.97
CA LEU A 2 -13.21 -1.80 14.32
C LEU A 2 -11.69 -1.92 14.59
N PHE A 3 -10.99 -0.81 14.73
CA PHE A 3 -9.52 -0.81 14.93
C PHE A 3 -9.11 -1.42 16.30
N ARG A 4 -9.88 -1.15 17.36
CA ARG A 4 -9.61 -1.71 18.70
C ARG A 4 -9.86 -3.22 18.76
N SER A 5 -10.90 -3.70 18.07
CA SER A 5 -11.22 -5.13 18.05
C SER A 5 -10.20 -5.95 17.25
N THR A 6 -9.66 -5.40 16.16
CA THR A 6 -8.63 -6.08 15.35
C THR A 6 -7.30 -6.21 16.10
N LEU A 7 -6.89 -5.17 16.82
CA LEU A 7 -5.70 -5.22 17.66
C LEU A 7 -5.87 -6.23 18.80
N GLY A 8 -7.02 -6.19 19.50
CA GLY A 8 -7.33 -7.13 20.56
C GLY A 8 -7.33 -8.58 20.04
N PHE A 9 -7.85 -8.84 18.86
CA PHE A 9 -7.82 -10.16 18.25
C PHE A 9 -6.39 -10.63 17.94
N GLY A 10 -5.51 -9.71 17.49
CA GLY A 10 -4.10 -9.99 17.25
C GLY A 10 -3.35 -10.42 18.51
N GLU A 11 -3.67 -9.84 19.66
CA GLU A 11 -3.07 -10.20 20.96
C GLU A 11 -3.65 -11.49 21.57
N ILE A 12 -4.89 -11.85 21.23
CA ILE A 12 -5.52 -13.08 21.73
C ILE A 12 -4.77 -14.32 21.22
N ILE A 13 -4.32 -14.31 19.95
CA ILE A 13 -3.69 -15.50 19.35
C ILE A 13 -2.42 -15.92 20.08
N PRO A 14 -1.40 -15.06 20.31
CA PRO A 14 -0.24 -15.41 21.12
C PRO A 14 -0.62 -15.88 22.53
N GLN A 15 -1.61 -15.22 23.16
CA GLN A 15 -2.04 -15.57 24.49
C GLN A 15 -2.73 -16.95 24.57
N VAL A 16 -3.49 -17.32 23.53
CA VAL A 16 -4.06 -18.69 23.41
C VAL A 16 -2.95 -19.74 23.32
N PHE A 17 -1.88 -19.44 22.58
CA PHE A 17 -0.74 -20.35 22.50
C PHE A 17 0.07 -20.39 23.80
N VAL A 18 0.25 -19.30 24.51
CA VAL A 18 0.93 -19.28 25.83
C VAL A 18 0.13 -20.10 26.86
N ASN A 19 -1.19 -19.98 26.87
CA ASN A 19 -2.06 -20.69 27.80
C ASN A 19 -2.48 -22.09 27.32
N GLY A 20 -2.03 -22.49 26.13
CA GLY A 20 -2.39 -23.78 25.49
C GLY A 20 -1.59 -24.99 25.99
N GLU A 21 -0.96 -24.92 27.17
CA GLU A 21 -0.17 -26.02 27.75
C GLU A 21 -1.05 -27.21 28.14
N ASP A 22 -2.26 -26.95 28.63
CA ASP A 22 -3.21 -28.01 28.98
C ASP A 22 -4.66 -27.57 28.68
N ILE A 23 -5.19 -28.07 27.58
CA ILE A 23 -6.61 -27.93 27.24
C ILE A 23 -7.24 -29.33 27.28
N ASN A 24 -7.85 -29.70 28.42
CA ASN A 24 -8.44 -31.00 28.63
C ASN A 24 -7.49 -32.22 28.42
N GLY A 25 -6.24 -32.09 28.84
CA GLY A 25 -5.22 -33.12 28.67
C GLY A 25 -4.56 -33.14 27.28
N PHE A 26 -4.89 -32.20 26.42
CA PHE A 26 -4.24 -32.03 25.13
C PHE A 26 -3.28 -30.82 25.18
N ASN A 27 -2.00 -31.08 24.97
CA ASN A 27 -0.98 -30.03 24.91
C ASN A 27 -0.85 -29.50 23.48
N LEU A 28 -1.30 -28.26 23.25
CA LEU A 28 -1.30 -27.63 21.93
C LEU A 28 0.05 -26.95 21.60
N SER A 29 0.71 -26.35 22.55
CA SER A 29 1.81 -25.41 22.32
C SER A 29 2.96 -25.54 23.28
N ASN A 30 2.87 -26.38 24.30
CA ASN A 30 3.82 -26.48 25.42
C ASN A 30 3.96 -25.16 26.22
N GLY A 31 2.96 -24.25 26.08
CA GLY A 31 2.89 -23.00 26.81
C GLY A 31 4.08 -22.07 26.55
N SER A 32 4.57 -21.42 27.61
CA SER A 32 5.72 -20.53 27.55
C SER A 32 7.04 -21.22 27.21
N LYS A 33 7.14 -22.56 27.37
CA LYS A 33 8.35 -23.32 27.03
C LYS A 33 8.53 -23.42 25.52
N GLY A 34 7.45 -23.27 24.76
CA GLY A 34 7.46 -23.40 23.32
C GLY A 34 7.69 -24.84 22.82
N ILE A 35 7.61 -25.01 21.52
CA ILE A 35 7.87 -26.28 20.85
C ILE A 35 9.35 -26.31 20.47
N THR A 36 10.13 -27.12 21.17
CA THR A 36 11.56 -27.32 20.94
C THR A 36 11.95 -28.77 21.18
N PRO A 37 12.87 -29.36 20.43
CA PRO A 37 13.47 -28.85 19.19
C PRO A 37 12.49 -28.95 18.01
N VAL A 38 12.58 -28.02 17.07
CA VAL A 38 11.96 -28.18 15.76
C VAL A 38 12.94 -28.95 14.88
N ASP A 39 12.48 -30.05 14.31
CA ASP A 39 13.30 -30.85 13.41
C ASP A 39 13.85 -29.98 12.28
N GLY A 40 15.13 -30.22 11.95
CA GLY A 40 15.79 -29.53 10.84
C GLY A 40 15.08 -29.82 9.52
N ILE A 41 15.35 -29.01 8.52
CA ILE A 41 14.81 -29.23 7.18
C ILE A 41 15.43 -30.50 6.61
N ASP A 42 14.60 -31.54 6.41
CA ASP A 42 15.01 -32.76 5.73
C ASP A 42 14.93 -32.55 4.22
N LEU A 43 16.07 -32.47 3.56
CA LEU A 43 16.14 -32.37 2.11
C LEU A 43 16.77 -33.67 1.57
N PHE A 44 15.98 -34.47 0.84
CA PHE A 44 16.44 -35.74 0.24
C PHE A 44 17.10 -36.73 1.23
N GLY A 45 16.58 -36.80 2.47
CA GLY A 45 17.07 -37.74 3.48
C GLY A 45 18.33 -37.29 4.23
N LYS A 46 18.75 -36.04 4.03
CA LYS A 46 19.82 -35.42 4.80
C LYS A 46 19.23 -34.36 5.73
N VAL A 47 19.24 -34.62 7.03
CA VAL A 47 18.87 -33.64 8.04
C VAL A 47 19.93 -32.54 8.05
N LEU A 48 19.54 -31.30 7.75
CA LEU A 48 20.45 -30.16 7.75
C LEU A 48 20.88 -29.85 9.18
N GLY A 49 22.16 -30.13 9.47
CA GLY A 49 22.77 -29.82 10.76
C GLY A 49 22.91 -28.31 11.00
N PRO A 50 23.28 -27.92 12.25
CA PRO A 50 23.53 -26.52 12.61
C PRO A 50 24.67 -25.87 11.80
N PHE A 51 25.56 -26.67 11.24
CA PHE A 51 26.75 -26.21 10.49
C PHE A 51 26.53 -26.04 8.97
N ASP A 52 25.40 -26.50 8.43
CA ASP A 52 25.08 -26.38 6.99
C ASP A 52 24.50 -24.99 6.66
N LEU A 53 25.24 -23.91 7.04
CA LEU A 53 24.78 -22.53 6.87
C LEU A 53 24.49 -22.18 5.41
N ALA A 54 25.35 -22.64 4.49
CA ALA A 54 25.22 -22.31 3.08
C ALA A 54 23.94 -22.90 2.46
N LEU A 55 23.62 -24.14 2.81
CA LEU A 55 22.42 -24.80 2.29
C LEU A 55 21.14 -24.24 2.91
N LYS A 56 21.15 -23.93 4.21
CA LYS A 56 20.04 -23.21 4.88
C LYS A 56 19.81 -21.85 4.25
N PHE A 57 20.86 -21.08 4.01
CA PHE A 57 20.74 -19.79 3.31
C PHE A 57 20.12 -19.94 1.94
N LEU A 58 20.52 -20.94 1.15
CA LEU A 58 19.98 -21.19 -0.17
C LEU A 58 18.48 -21.51 -0.13
N ILE A 59 18.03 -22.29 0.87
CA ILE A 59 16.63 -22.65 1.05
C ILE A 59 15.82 -21.40 1.43
N TYR A 60 16.27 -20.59 2.38
CA TYR A 60 15.57 -19.37 2.78
C TYR A 60 15.55 -18.34 1.65
N ALA A 61 16.65 -18.20 0.91
CA ALA A 61 16.69 -17.37 -0.29
C ALA A 61 15.72 -17.89 -1.38
N GLY A 62 15.60 -19.20 -1.53
CA GLY A 62 14.63 -19.83 -2.43
C GLY A 62 13.18 -19.53 -2.02
N ILE A 63 12.85 -19.65 -0.73
CA ILE A 63 11.53 -19.29 -0.20
C ILE A 63 11.24 -17.81 -0.43
N ALA A 64 12.20 -16.93 -0.13
CA ALA A 64 12.06 -15.50 -0.36
C ALA A 64 11.86 -15.18 -1.85
N ALA A 65 12.66 -15.78 -2.73
CA ALA A 65 12.52 -15.63 -4.18
C ALA A 65 11.15 -16.12 -4.68
N PHE A 66 10.67 -17.24 -4.16
CA PHE A 66 9.34 -17.76 -4.49
C PHE A 66 8.23 -16.80 -4.09
N VAL A 67 8.27 -16.23 -2.86
CA VAL A 67 7.28 -15.26 -2.40
C VAL A 67 7.33 -13.97 -3.23
N VAL A 68 8.54 -13.51 -3.60
CA VAL A 68 8.72 -12.35 -4.48
C VAL A 68 8.12 -12.61 -5.86
N LEU A 69 8.43 -13.75 -6.48
CA LEU A 69 7.87 -14.13 -7.79
C LEU A 69 6.35 -14.26 -7.74
N LEU A 70 5.82 -14.87 -6.69
CA LEU A 70 4.39 -14.97 -6.45
C LEU A 70 3.74 -13.58 -6.36
N SER A 71 4.34 -12.68 -5.57
CA SER A 71 3.85 -11.31 -5.40
C SER A 71 3.85 -10.52 -6.72
N LEU A 72 4.91 -10.64 -7.52
CA LEU A 72 5.01 -9.99 -8.83
C LEU A 72 3.95 -10.55 -9.80
N ARG A 73 3.78 -11.87 -9.86
CA ARG A 73 2.76 -12.51 -10.71
C ARG A 73 1.33 -12.14 -10.32
N LEU A 74 1.05 -12.11 -9.01
CA LEU A 74 -0.27 -11.71 -8.52
C LEU A 74 -0.57 -10.24 -8.80
N ARG A 75 0.43 -9.37 -8.69
CA ARG A 75 0.30 -7.94 -8.95
C ARG A 75 -0.05 -7.64 -10.41
N GLU A 76 0.54 -8.35 -11.36
CA GLU A 76 0.28 -8.20 -12.80
C GLU A 76 -1.00 -8.90 -13.26
N GLY A 77 -1.49 -9.84 -12.46
CA GLY A 77 -2.66 -10.65 -12.74
C GLY A 77 -4.00 -9.91 -12.64
N ARG A 78 -5.08 -10.63 -12.94
CA ARG A 78 -6.45 -10.11 -12.77
C ARG A 78 -6.76 -9.72 -11.32
N LEU A 79 -6.25 -10.50 -10.36
CA LEU A 79 -6.42 -10.21 -8.93
C LEU A 79 -5.73 -8.90 -8.52
N GLY A 80 -4.50 -8.67 -9.00
CA GLY A 80 -3.77 -7.46 -8.69
C GLY A 80 -4.46 -6.20 -9.21
N ARG A 81 -5.02 -6.26 -10.42
CA ARG A 81 -5.84 -5.15 -10.96
C ARG A 81 -7.11 -4.92 -10.16
N ALA A 82 -7.78 -5.98 -9.72
CA ALA A 82 -8.96 -5.88 -8.87
C ALA A 82 -8.62 -5.28 -7.49
N TRP A 83 -7.47 -5.63 -6.90
CA TRP A 83 -7.01 -5.03 -5.64
C TRP A 83 -6.69 -3.54 -5.79
N LEU A 84 -6.07 -3.14 -6.90
CA LEU A 84 -5.82 -1.73 -7.21
C LEU A 84 -7.14 -0.94 -7.33
N ALA A 85 -8.11 -1.45 -8.08
CA ALA A 85 -9.42 -0.81 -8.22
C ALA A 85 -10.13 -0.65 -6.86
N ILE A 86 -10.11 -1.67 -6.01
CA ILE A 86 -10.70 -1.59 -4.66
C ILE A 86 -9.96 -0.58 -3.77
N ARG A 87 -8.65 -0.43 -3.94
CA ARG A 87 -7.83 0.52 -3.18
C ARG A 87 -8.15 1.97 -3.54
N GLU A 88 -8.46 2.25 -4.80
CA GLU A 88 -8.81 3.58 -5.29
C GLU A 88 -10.24 3.96 -4.90
N ASP A 89 -11.21 3.15 -5.28
CA ASP A 89 -12.61 3.34 -4.90
C ASP A 89 -13.34 2.00 -4.84
N GLU A 90 -13.79 1.64 -3.64
CA GLU A 90 -14.49 0.39 -3.38
C GLU A 90 -15.89 0.36 -4.04
N LEU A 91 -16.58 1.51 -4.05
CA LEU A 91 -17.90 1.62 -4.63
C LEU A 91 -17.85 1.50 -6.15
N ALA A 92 -16.95 2.26 -6.79
CA ALA A 92 -16.72 2.20 -8.23
C ALA A 92 -16.31 0.79 -8.68
N ALA A 93 -15.39 0.12 -7.96
CA ALA A 93 -15.01 -1.25 -8.26
C ALA A 93 -16.19 -2.21 -8.19
N SER A 94 -17.11 -2.04 -7.23
CA SER A 94 -18.31 -2.87 -7.11
C SER A 94 -19.26 -2.68 -8.29
N MET A 95 -19.45 -1.44 -8.74
CA MET A 95 -20.27 -1.10 -9.92
C MET A 95 -19.72 -1.70 -11.21
N MET A 96 -18.39 -1.83 -11.31
CA MET A 96 -17.69 -2.48 -12.43
C MET A 96 -17.70 -4.02 -12.34
N GLY A 97 -18.45 -4.61 -11.39
CA GLY A 97 -18.63 -6.05 -11.26
C GLY A 97 -17.51 -6.78 -10.52
N VAL A 98 -16.63 -6.08 -9.80
CA VAL A 98 -15.60 -6.72 -8.98
C VAL A 98 -16.23 -7.30 -7.70
N PRO A 99 -16.12 -8.61 -7.43
CA PRO A 99 -16.70 -9.22 -6.24
C PRO A 99 -15.85 -8.89 -4.99
N LEU A 100 -16.17 -7.79 -4.30
CA LEU A 100 -15.38 -7.20 -3.21
C LEU A 100 -15.00 -8.22 -2.13
N ARG A 101 -15.98 -9.02 -1.64
CA ARG A 101 -15.73 -9.99 -0.57
C ARG A 101 -14.71 -11.05 -0.97
N LYS A 102 -14.86 -11.65 -2.16
CA LYS A 102 -13.95 -12.69 -2.65
C LYS A 102 -12.55 -12.12 -2.91
N THR A 103 -12.48 -10.93 -3.47
CA THR A 103 -11.20 -10.26 -3.78
C THR A 103 -10.45 -9.85 -2.52
N LYS A 104 -11.12 -9.33 -1.50
CA LYS A 104 -10.52 -9.05 -0.18
C LYS A 104 -10.07 -10.33 0.51
N LEU A 105 -10.89 -11.38 0.49
CA LEU A 105 -10.54 -12.67 1.10
C LEU A 105 -9.31 -13.30 0.43
N ALA A 106 -9.20 -13.20 -0.90
CA ALA A 106 -8.02 -13.65 -1.63
C ALA A 106 -6.74 -12.90 -1.21
N ALA A 107 -6.82 -11.57 -0.95
CA ALA A 107 -5.69 -10.80 -0.45
C ALA A 107 -5.23 -11.30 0.93
N TYR A 108 -6.16 -11.52 1.84
CA TYR A 108 -5.86 -12.09 3.16
C TYR A 108 -5.27 -13.50 3.07
N ALA A 109 -5.81 -14.36 2.19
CA ALA A 109 -5.30 -15.72 2.00
C ALA A 109 -3.85 -15.73 1.50
N VAL A 110 -3.52 -14.87 0.53
CA VAL A 110 -2.14 -14.74 0.02
C VAL A 110 -1.21 -14.17 1.10
N GLY A 111 -1.67 -13.18 1.86
CA GLY A 111 -0.92 -12.63 2.99
C GLY A 111 -0.66 -13.68 4.07
N ALA A 112 -1.68 -14.43 4.46
CA ALA A 112 -1.56 -15.51 5.44
C ALA A 112 -0.62 -16.64 4.96
N PHE A 113 -0.71 -17.03 3.69
CA PHE A 113 0.18 -18.05 3.10
C PHE A 113 1.65 -17.59 3.13
N SER A 114 1.93 -16.35 2.69
CA SER A 114 3.29 -15.82 2.72
C SER A 114 3.82 -15.64 4.14
N GLY A 115 2.96 -15.20 5.08
CA GLY A 115 3.28 -15.12 6.50
C GLY A 115 3.58 -16.50 7.11
N GLY A 116 2.80 -17.53 6.75
CA GLY A 116 3.03 -18.91 7.18
C GLY A 116 4.37 -19.45 6.70
N LEU A 117 4.74 -19.21 5.43
CA LEU A 117 6.07 -19.59 4.90
C LEU A 117 7.20 -18.87 5.66
N GLY A 118 7.04 -17.58 5.93
CA GLY A 118 8.01 -16.80 6.71
C GLY A 118 8.14 -17.31 8.15
N GLY A 119 7.01 -17.63 8.78
CA GLY A 119 6.97 -18.21 10.13
C GLY A 119 7.64 -19.57 10.21
N ALA A 120 7.40 -20.46 9.24
CA ALA A 120 8.05 -21.76 9.16
C ALA A 120 9.58 -21.63 8.98
N ALA A 121 10.02 -20.74 8.10
CA ALA A 121 11.44 -20.44 7.91
C ALA A 121 12.08 -19.90 9.20
N PHE A 122 11.39 -19.02 9.92
CA PHE A 122 11.85 -18.47 11.19
C PHE A 122 11.96 -19.55 12.27
N ALA A 123 10.95 -20.45 12.38
CA ALA A 123 10.94 -21.55 13.34
C ALA A 123 12.15 -22.49 13.16
N THR A 124 12.47 -22.84 11.92
CA THR A 124 13.64 -23.69 11.61
C THR A 124 14.97 -22.98 11.82
N GLN A 125 15.02 -21.64 11.66
CA GLN A 125 16.22 -20.86 11.93
C GLN A 125 16.53 -20.76 13.44
N VAL A 126 15.47 -20.56 14.24
CA VAL A 126 15.60 -20.43 15.72
C VAL A 126 15.61 -21.80 16.41
N ASN A 127 15.32 -22.87 15.67
CA ASN A 127 15.19 -24.25 16.16
C ASN A 127 14.10 -24.39 17.23
N GLY A 128 13.03 -23.58 17.11
CA GLY A 128 11.91 -23.60 18.04
C GLY A 128 10.83 -22.61 17.69
N VAL A 129 9.63 -22.85 18.22
CA VAL A 129 8.47 -21.95 18.11
C VAL A 129 8.12 -21.47 19.51
N PHE A 130 8.27 -20.19 19.76
CA PHE A 130 7.93 -19.56 21.04
C PHE A 130 6.81 -18.54 20.81
N ALA A 131 5.67 -18.75 21.45
CA ALA A 131 4.51 -17.88 21.30
C ALA A 131 4.81 -16.43 21.70
N GLU A 132 5.64 -16.21 22.71
CA GLU A 132 6.04 -14.88 23.19
C GLU A 132 6.80 -14.04 22.17
N ARG A 133 7.40 -14.67 21.15
CA ARG A 133 8.09 -13.94 20.07
C ARG A 133 7.16 -13.36 19.03
N PHE A 134 5.90 -13.81 18.98
CA PHE A 134 4.88 -13.32 18.04
C PHE A 134 4.01 -12.21 18.65
N ASN A 135 4.65 -11.26 19.32
CA ASN A 135 3.98 -10.13 19.94
C ASN A 135 3.75 -8.97 18.94
N PHE A 136 2.91 -8.03 19.36
CA PHE A 136 2.54 -6.86 18.55
C PHE A 136 3.75 -6.01 18.11
N SER A 137 4.82 -5.99 18.90
CA SER A 137 6.04 -5.23 18.58
C SER A 137 6.71 -5.69 17.27
N ILE A 138 6.70 -7.01 16.99
CA ILE A 138 7.23 -7.53 15.72
C ILE A 138 6.39 -7.07 14.54
N SER A 139 5.06 -7.03 14.70
CA SER A 139 4.17 -6.51 13.67
C SER A 139 4.46 -5.04 13.34
N ILE A 140 4.78 -4.23 14.35
CA ILE A 140 5.18 -2.82 14.15
C ILE A 140 6.50 -2.74 13.36
N ILE A 141 7.49 -3.56 13.69
CA ILE A 141 8.77 -3.59 12.97
C ILE A 141 8.55 -3.99 11.51
N LEU A 142 7.76 -5.03 11.25
CA LEU A 142 7.44 -5.45 9.88
C LEU A 142 6.70 -4.36 9.10
N LEU A 143 5.75 -3.68 9.76
CA LEU A 143 5.07 -2.54 9.16
C LEU A 143 6.05 -1.42 8.82
N ALA A 144 6.97 -1.11 9.75
CA ALA A 144 8.01 -0.10 9.52
C ALA A 144 8.91 -0.48 8.33
N MET A 145 9.29 -1.76 8.17
CA MET A 145 10.06 -2.24 7.02
C MET A 145 9.33 -2.00 5.69
N VAL A 146 8.02 -2.28 5.65
CA VAL A 146 7.20 -2.08 4.46
C VAL A 146 7.00 -0.60 4.13
N VAL A 147 6.71 0.23 5.14
CA VAL A 147 6.51 1.68 4.97
C VAL A 147 7.81 2.35 4.54
N LEU A 148 8.93 2.00 5.17
CA LEU A 148 10.25 2.53 4.83
C LEU A 148 10.64 2.12 3.40
N GLY A 149 10.38 0.88 3.01
CA GLY A 149 10.65 0.41 1.66
C GLY A 149 9.82 1.10 0.58
N GLY A 150 8.58 1.44 0.91
CA GLY A 150 7.58 2.04 0.02
C GLY A 150 6.44 1.08 -0.29
N MET A 151 5.24 1.42 0.16
CA MET A 151 4.03 0.65 -0.10
C MET A 151 3.73 0.64 -1.60
N GLY A 152 3.65 -0.56 -2.18
CA GLY A 152 3.32 -0.75 -3.60
C GLY A 152 4.51 -1.16 -4.47
N ASN A 153 5.74 -1.10 -3.99
CA ASN A 153 6.91 -1.57 -4.73
C ASN A 153 7.61 -2.73 -4.00
N VAL A 154 7.57 -3.93 -4.61
CA VAL A 154 8.18 -5.14 -4.03
C VAL A 154 9.68 -4.95 -3.79
N TRP A 155 10.38 -4.34 -4.74
CA TRP A 155 11.82 -4.06 -4.61
C TRP A 155 12.12 -3.05 -3.48
N GLY A 156 11.24 -2.05 -3.33
CA GLY A 156 11.33 -1.10 -2.22
C GLY A 156 11.23 -1.79 -0.88
N VAL A 157 10.26 -2.68 -0.71
CA VAL A 157 10.07 -3.44 0.54
C VAL A 157 11.28 -4.32 0.85
N ILE A 158 11.88 -4.98 -0.15
CA ILE A 158 13.10 -5.78 0.05
C ILE A 158 14.24 -4.90 0.56
N VAL A 159 14.48 -3.75 -0.08
CA VAL A 159 15.53 -2.82 0.35
C VAL A 159 15.24 -2.27 1.75
N GLY A 160 14.01 -1.88 2.04
CA GLY A 160 13.59 -1.42 3.36
C GLY A 160 13.81 -2.47 4.45
N ALA A 161 13.45 -3.71 4.17
CA ALA A 161 13.67 -4.83 5.08
C ALA A 161 15.17 -5.08 5.33
N LEU A 162 16.00 -5.07 4.30
CA LEU A 162 17.46 -5.23 4.42
C LEU A 162 18.09 -4.10 5.24
N VAL A 163 17.70 -2.85 4.96
CA VAL A 163 18.23 -1.68 5.68
C VAL A 163 17.86 -1.75 7.15
N LEU A 164 16.60 -2.00 7.51
CA LEU A 164 16.19 -2.10 8.90
C LEU A 164 16.76 -3.33 9.60
N ALA A 165 16.85 -4.47 8.92
CA ALA A 165 17.51 -5.65 9.47
C ALA A 165 19.00 -5.38 9.76
N TRP A 166 19.70 -4.69 8.88
CA TRP A 166 21.11 -4.31 9.08
C TRP A 166 21.26 -3.32 10.23
N ILE A 167 20.40 -2.31 10.32
CA ILE A 167 20.38 -1.35 11.42
C ILE A 167 20.16 -2.09 12.75
N ASN A 168 19.19 -3.01 12.79
CA ASN A 168 18.86 -3.75 14.01
C ASN A 168 19.98 -4.71 14.45
N SER A 169 20.62 -5.41 13.51
CA SER A 169 21.60 -6.45 13.84
C SER A 169 23.01 -5.91 14.09
N THR A 170 23.44 -4.96 13.29
CA THR A 170 24.83 -4.49 13.28
C THR A 170 24.93 -3.00 13.56
N GLY A 171 24.07 -2.20 12.95
CA GLY A 171 24.13 -0.74 13.03
C GLY A 171 24.00 -0.22 14.46
N LEU A 172 22.97 -0.66 15.17
CA LEU A 172 22.72 -0.21 16.55
C LEU A 172 23.82 -0.63 17.52
N VAL A 173 24.33 -1.86 17.37
CA VAL A 173 25.38 -2.40 18.23
C VAL A 173 26.70 -1.67 18.01
N GLN A 174 27.08 -1.46 16.74
CA GLN A 174 28.33 -0.75 16.42
C GLN A 174 28.25 0.72 16.80
N PHE A 175 27.15 1.38 16.47
CA PHE A 175 26.92 2.77 16.85
C PHE A 175 26.97 2.94 18.38
N GLY A 176 26.32 2.05 19.11
CA GLY A 176 26.32 2.07 20.57
C GLY A 176 27.75 1.92 21.16
N ARG A 177 28.56 1.01 20.64
CA ARG A 177 29.95 0.84 21.06
C ARG A 177 30.78 2.10 20.80
N THR A 178 30.73 2.61 19.57
CA THR A 178 31.50 3.82 19.21
C THR A 178 31.07 5.03 20.03
N PHE A 179 29.76 5.18 20.26
CA PHE A 179 29.22 6.28 21.09
C PHE A 179 29.70 6.15 22.56
N ASN A 180 29.57 4.97 23.15
CA ASN A 180 30.00 4.74 24.52
C ASN A 180 31.53 4.94 24.70
N ASP A 181 32.34 4.48 23.73
CA ASP A 181 33.78 4.67 23.72
C ASP A 181 34.19 6.14 23.62
N THR A 182 33.40 6.93 22.83
CA THR A 182 33.72 8.36 22.62
C THR A 182 33.28 9.24 23.80
N PHE A 183 32.09 8.94 24.39
CA PHE A 183 31.49 9.77 25.43
C PHE A 183 31.65 9.20 26.85
N GLY A 184 32.28 8.02 27.00
CA GLY A 184 32.44 7.38 28.29
C GLY A 184 31.15 6.99 29.00
N THR A 185 30.06 6.80 28.24
CA THR A 185 28.73 6.42 28.74
C THR A 185 28.51 4.91 28.53
N ASP A 186 27.72 4.31 29.40
CA ASP A 186 27.36 2.88 29.29
C ASP A 186 25.86 2.72 28.94
N ILE A 187 25.50 3.19 27.74
CA ILE A 187 24.14 3.16 27.24
C ILE A 187 23.93 1.90 26.38
N ASN A 188 22.93 1.10 26.71
CA ASN A 188 22.56 -0.07 25.94
C ASN A 188 21.62 0.32 24.77
N PHE A 189 22.18 0.73 23.64
CA PHE A 189 21.43 1.17 22.45
C PHE A 189 20.46 0.12 21.90
N PRO A 190 20.76 -1.19 21.86
CA PRO A 190 19.83 -2.23 21.48
C PRO A 190 18.50 -2.24 22.25
N SER A 191 18.49 -1.77 23.50
CA SER A 191 17.26 -1.67 24.29
C SER A 191 16.30 -0.58 23.79
N TYR A 192 16.82 0.39 23.04
CA TYR A 192 16.06 1.50 22.45
C TYR A 192 15.66 1.27 20.98
N ASN A 193 15.77 0.03 20.47
CA ASN A 193 15.49 -0.29 19.07
C ASN A 193 14.07 0.13 18.63
N PHE A 194 13.05 -0.07 19.46
CA PHE A 194 11.67 0.32 19.16
C PHE A 194 11.49 1.83 19.06
N LEU A 195 12.17 2.58 19.95
CA LEU A 195 12.16 4.04 19.90
C LEU A 195 12.81 4.53 18.60
N LEU A 196 13.95 3.97 18.24
CA LEU A 196 14.66 4.31 17.01
C LEU A 196 13.81 4.00 15.77
N PHE A 197 13.17 2.83 15.73
CA PHE A 197 12.26 2.49 14.62
C PHE A 197 11.07 3.43 14.54
N GLY A 198 10.49 3.82 15.69
CA GLY A 198 9.44 4.81 15.72
C GLY A 198 9.88 6.17 15.18
N VAL A 199 11.05 6.64 15.56
CA VAL A 199 11.63 7.90 15.07
C VAL A 199 11.92 7.81 13.57
N ILE A 200 12.54 6.72 13.09
CA ILE A 200 12.80 6.51 11.65
C ILE A 200 11.49 6.53 10.87
N LEU A 201 10.43 5.89 11.37
CA LEU A 201 9.14 5.85 10.72
C LEU A 201 8.50 7.25 10.65
N ILE A 202 8.55 8.02 11.75
CA ILE A 202 8.04 9.41 11.78
C ILE A 202 8.82 10.29 10.79
N LEU A 203 10.16 10.24 10.81
CA LEU A 203 11.00 10.98 9.87
C LEU A 203 10.69 10.60 8.42
N MET A 204 10.52 9.32 8.16
CA MET A 204 10.20 8.85 6.82
C MET A 204 8.82 9.35 6.35
N MET A 205 7.81 9.30 7.21
CA MET A 205 6.48 9.84 6.89
C MET A 205 6.49 11.36 6.70
N LEU A 206 7.36 12.08 7.43
CA LEU A 206 7.46 13.53 7.35
C LEU A 206 8.19 13.98 6.08
N PHE A 207 9.34 13.36 5.76
CA PHE A 207 10.19 13.77 4.66
C PHE A 207 9.92 13.05 3.34
N ARG A 208 9.46 11.78 3.40
CA ARG A 208 9.32 10.95 2.19
C ARG A 208 8.18 9.95 2.31
N ARG A 209 6.96 10.44 2.16
CA ARG A 209 5.72 9.64 2.25
C ARG A 209 5.66 8.46 1.26
N GLU A 210 6.41 8.54 0.16
CA GLU A 210 6.43 7.51 -0.89
C GLU A 210 7.37 6.34 -0.59
N GLY A 211 8.14 6.38 0.49
CA GLY A 211 9.15 5.37 0.81
C GLY A 211 10.50 5.59 0.10
N LEU A 212 11.44 4.66 0.27
CA LEU A 212 12.78 4.71 -0.34
C LEU A 212 12.69 4.61 -1.87
N ILE A 213 11.84 3.71 -2.37
CA ILE A 213 11.66 3.47 -3.81
C ILE A 213 10.17 3.66 -4.15
N PRO A 214 9.77 4.84 -4.66
CA PRO A 214 8.38 5.12 -5.00
C PRO A 214 7.89 4.25 -6.16
N GLU A 215 6.61 3.98 -6.19
CA GLU A 215 5.98 3.23 -7.28
C GLU A 215 6.01 4.05 -8.58
N SER A 216 6.62 3.49 -9.64
CA SER A 216 6.77 4.16 -10.94
C SER A 216 5.42 4.47 -11.61
N ARG A 217 4.37 3.73 -11.28
CA ARG A 217 3.02 3.94 -11.84
C ARG A 217 2.36 5.22 -11.36
N THR A 218 2.59 5.63 -10.11
CA THR A 218 2.04 6.89 -9.58
C THR A 218 2.59 8.10 -10.34
N LYS A 219 3.83 8.04 -10.81
CA LYS A 219 4.43 9.11 -11.62
C LYS A 219 3.81 9.21 -13.03
N LEU A 220 3.36 8.10 -13.60
CA LEU A 220 2.70 8.10 -14.90
C LEU A 220 1.28 8.69 -14.81
N LEU A 221 0.52 8.34 -13.77
CA LEU A 221 -0.84 8.86 -13.56
C LEU A 221 -0.86 10.36 -13.23
N LEU A 222 0.16 10.87 -12.52
CA LEU A 222 0.29 12.31 -12.25
C LEU A 222 0.75 13.11 -13.48
N ARG A 223 1.29 12.44 -14.50
CA ARG A 223 1.70 13.06 -15.78
C ARG A 223 0.59 13.10 -16.83
N GLU A 224 -0.45 12.26 -16.69
CA GLU A 224 -1.59 12.25 -17.60
C GLU A 224 -2.47 13.50 -17.51
N PRO A 225 -2.73 14.13 -16.32
CA PRO A 225 -3.51 15.36 -16.26
C PRO A 225 -2.87 16.51 -17.05
N GLU A 226 -1.54 16.63 -17.03
CA GLU A 226 -0.84 17.67 -17.82
C GLU A 226 -0.96 17.45 -19.34
N ARG A 227 -0.94 16.17 -19.76
CA ARG A 227 -1.16 15.84 -21.19
C ARG A 227 -2.60 16.07 -21.63
N GLY A 228 -3.56 15.72 -20.79
CA GLY A 228 -4.98 15.97 -21.05
C GLY A 228 -5.29 17.47 -21.13
N GLN A 229 -4.73 18.26 -20.24
CA GLN A 229 -4.86 19.73 -20.27
C GLN A 229 -4.16 20.34 -21.49
N MET A 230 -2.98 19.87 -21.88
CA MET A 230 -2.31 20.34 -23.10
C MET A 230 -3.05 19.95 -24.38
N MET A 231 -3.68 18.75 -24.42
CA MET A 231 -4.53 18.37 -25.55
C MET A 231 -5.82 19.18 -25.60
N ALA A 232 -6.45 19.47 -24.47
CA ALA A 232 -7.62 20.31 -24.39
C ALA A 232 -7.33 21.74 -24.82
N LEU A 233 -6.23 22.33 -24.34
CA LEU A 233 -5.76 23.66 -24.76
C LEU A 233 -5.40 23.71 -26.26
N GLY A 234 -4.85 22.64 -26.83
CA GLY A 234 -4.57 22.52 -28.26
C GLY A 234 -5.86 22.44 -29.08
N ALA A 235 -6.85 21.67 -28.64
CA ALA A 235 -8.15 21.57 -29.29
C ALA A 235 -8.94 22.88 -29.24
N ASP A 236 -8.91 23.60 -28.12
CA ASP A 236 -9.54 24.90 -27.96
C ASP A 236 -8.86 25.96 -28.86
N ALA A 237 -7.56 25.91 -29.03
CA ALA A 237 -6.81 26.78 -29.92
C ALA A 237 -7.13 26.50 -31.40
N GLU A 238 -7.30 25.23 -31.80
CA GLU A 238 -7.71 24.85 -33.16
C GLU A 238 -9.16 25.28 -33.45
N LEU A 239 -10.07 25.13 -32.50
CA LEU A 239 -11.46 25.60 -32.63
C LEU A 239 -11.53 27.11 -32.78
N THR A 240 -10.77 27.86 -32.00
CA THR A 240 -10.70 29.34 -32.09
C THR A 240 -10.13 29.78 -33.44
N GLN A 241 -9.15 29.09 -33.99
CA GLN A 241 -8.61 29.38 -35.32
C GLN A 241 -9.60 29.03 -36.44
N ALA A 242 -10.36 27.95 -36.31
CA ALA A 242 -11.40 27.57 -37.27
C ALA A 242 -12.56 28.57 -37.25
N GLU A 243 -13.01 29.04 -36.08
CA GLU A 243 -14.02 30.10 -35.95
C GLU A 243 -13.53 31.42 -36.56
N ALA A 244 -12.32 31.83 -36.32
CA ALA A 244 -11.72 33.02 -36.92
C ALA A 244 -11.61 32.92 -38.45
N ALA A 245 -11.37 31.73 -39.01
CA ALA A 245 -11.29 31.49 -40.45
C ALA A 245 -12.69 31.57 -41.11
N ILE A 246 -13.74 31.14 -40.41
CA ILE A 246 -15.12 31.23 -40.90
C ILE A 246 -15.62 32.69 -40.90
N ASP A 247 -15.22 33.46 -39.88
CA ASP A 247 -15.65 34.88 -39.78
C ASP A 247 -14.95 35.79 -40.82
N THR A 248 -13.78 35.43 -41.31
CA THR A 248 -13.08 36.13 -42.40
C THR A 248 -13.65 35.86 -43.79
N ASP A 249 -14.38 34.73 -43.97
CA ASP A 249 -14.98 34.38 -45.26
C ASP A 249 -16.43 34.89 -45.39
N SER A 250 -17.01 35.46 -44.30
CA SER A 250 -18.35 36.02 -44.24
C SER A 250 -18.43 37.55 -44.48
N THR A 251 -17.44 38.16 -45.10
CA THR A 251 -17.57 39.59 -45.49
C THR A 251 -18.50 39.73 -46.72
N PRO A 252 -19.71 40.21 -46.58
CA PRO A 252 -20.58 40.42 -47.73
C PRO A 252 -20.09 41.57 -48.57
N ALA A 253 -19.85 41.31 -49.84
CA ALA A 253 -19.69 42.35 -50.84
C ALA A 253 -20.98 43.16 -50.89
N THR A 254 -20.94 44.37 -50.33
CA THR A 254 -22.05 45.31 -50.48
C THR A 254 -21.46 46.57 -51.10
N ASP A 255 -21.88 46.83 -52.34
CA ASP A 255 -22.17 48.19 -52.82
C ASP A 255 -23.04 48.09 -54.02
N ALA A 256 -24.29 48.50 -53.84
CA ALA A 256 -25.09 49.15 -54.86
C ALA A 256 -26.24 49.92 -54.18
N PRO A 257 -26.43 51.21 -54.51
CA PRO A 257 -27.42 52.06 -53.89
C PRO A 257 -28.75 52.01 -54.66
N THR A 258 -29.88 51.89 -53.98
CA THR A 258 -31.19 52.32 -54.52
C THR A 258 -32.10 52.88 -53.45
N ASN A 259 -32.50 54.06 -53.78
CA ASN A 259 -33.53 54.94 -53.28
C ASN A 259 -34.86 54.27 -52.84
N GLY A 260 -35.46 54.89 -51.82
CA GLY A 260 -36.87 55.27 -51.96
C GLY A 260 -37.86 54.63 -50.97
N ALA A 261 -38.32 55.53 -50.11
CA ALA A 261 -39.72 55.69 -49.70
C ALA A 261 -40.37 54.79 -48.65
N SER A 262 -40.70 55.48 -47.57
CA SER A 262 -42.02 55.67 -46.99
C SER A 262 -42.75 54.46 -46.34
N GLY A 263 -43.11 54.68 -45.10
CA GLY A 263 -44.47 54.40 -44.66
C GLY A 263 -44.65 53.47 -43.45
N ALA A 264 -45.11 54.12 -42.39
CA ALA A 264 -46.18 53.70 -41.46
C ALA A 264 -45.81 52.62 -40.40
N GLN A 265 -45.62 52.98 -39.21
CA GLN A 265 -46.54 53.06 -38.07
C GLN A 265 -47.25 51.77 -37.65
N GLY A 266 -46.90 51.38 -36.39
CA GLY A 266 -47.81 50.96 -35.33
C GLY A 266 -48.03 49.48 -35.11
N PRO A 267 -48.55 49.08 -33.99
CA PRO A 267 -47.97 49.29 -32.62
C PRO A 267 -47.79 47.96 -31.86
N ARG A 268 -47.15 48.06 -30.69
CA ARG A 268 -47.16 47.02 -29.64
C ARG A 268 -48.58 46.74 -29.15
N PRO A 269 -48.83 45.57 -28.59
CA PRO A 269 -49.30 45.62 -27.22
C PRO A 269 -48.52 44.70 -26.25
N ASP A 270 -48.52 45.25 -25.06
CA ASP A 270 -48.16 44.67 -23.76
C ASP A 270 -49.10 43.52 -23.37
N SER A 271 -48.64 42.80 -22.41
CA SER A 271 -49.32 42.34 -21.18
C SER A 271 -48.82 40.96 -20.81
N ASN A 272 -48.13 40.77 -19.70
CA ASN A 272 -48.60 40.84 -18.33
C ASN A 272 -49.44 39.60 -17.92
N HIS A 273 -49.03 39.03 -16.91
CA HIS A 273 -49.60 38.35 -15.74
C HIS A 273 -48.84 37.07 -15.44
N ALA A 274 -48.15 37.02 -14.31
CA ALA A 274 -48.63 37.05 -12.92
C ALA A 274 -48.98 35.64 -12.40
N ASP A 275 -48.25 35.33 -11.39
CA ASP A 275 -48.67 34.71 -10.13
C ASP A 275 -49.42 33.38 -10.12
N THR A 276 -48.94 32.51 -9.32
CA THR A 276 -49.45 31.97 -8.07
C THR A 276 -48.77 30.61 -7.81
N ASP A 277 -48.05 30.49 -6.75
CA ASP A 277 -48.45 30.21 -5.37
C ASP A 277 -48.86 28.76 -5.11
N GLY A 278 -48.34 28.22 -4.04
CA GLY A 278 -48.96 27.15 -3.29
C GLY A 278 -48.24 25.83 -3.23
N GLY A 279 -47.46 25.59 -2.17
CA GLY A 279 -48.03 24.88 -1.03
C GLY A 279 -47.50 23.45 -0.99
N ASP A 280 -46.61 23.23 -0.09
CA ASP A 280 -46.77 22.50 1.17
C ASP A 280 -46.84 20.95 1.14
N GLN A 281 -46.06 20.38 2.04
CA GLN A 281 -46.25 19.12 2.79
C GLN A 281 -45.97 17.77 2.07
N ARG A 282 -44.95 17.11 2.39
CA ARG A 282 -44.70 16.19 3.54
C ARG A 282 -43.33 15.58 3.48
#